data_00edcec3ed5541d08be2797f52828632
#
_entry.id   00edcec3ed5541d08be2797f52828632
#
_cell.length_a   1.000
_cell.length_b   1.000
_cell.length_c   1.000
_cell.angle_alpha   90.00
_cell.angle_beta   90.00
_cell.angle_gamma   90.00
#
_symmetry.space_group_name_H-M   'P 1'
#
loop_
_entity.id
_entity.type
_entity.pdbx_description
1 polymer ?
#
loop_
_entity_poly.entity_id
_entity_poly.type
_entity_poly.pdbx_seq_one_letter_code
_entity_poly.pdbx_strand_id
1 'polypeptide(L)'
;MRREVLKLLCEEKLCKYIDVGTVATILTLAEQHHCEGLKKACFYFLNTPANLRTAMPTDGFKHLSRSCPTIMEELITMLIT
;
A
#
# COMPACT_ATOMS: atom_id res chain seq x y z
N MET A 1 -16.41 -15.77 6.15
CA MET A 1 -15.67 -16.97 6.02
C MET A 1 -14.68 -16.95 4.89
N ARG A 2 -15.19 -17.10 3.70
CA ARG A 2 -14.28 -17.04 2.55
C ARG A 2 -13.52 -15.74 2.47
N ARG A 3 -14.19 -14.67 2.90
CA ARG A 3 -13.57 -13.36 2.86
C ARG A 3 -12.33 -13.30 3.76
N GLU A 4 -12.41 -13.95 4.92
CA GLU A 4 -11.28 -13.97 5.83
C GLU A 4 -10.13 -14.82 5.29
N VAL A 5 -10.46 -15.95 4.68
CA VAL A 5 -9.44 -16.81 4.09
C VAL A 5 -8.74 -16.08 2.94
N LEU A 6 -9.52 -15.45 2.08
CA LEU A 6 -8.96 -14.69 0.97
C LEU A 6 -8.10 -13.54 1.47
N LYS A 7 -8.56 -12.88 2.53
CA LYS A 7 -7.82 -11.78 3.10
C LYS A 7 -6.44 -12.22 3.59
N LEU A 8 -6.39 -13.33 4.31
CA LEU A 8 -5.14 -13.86 4.83
C LEU A 8 -4.21 -14.28 3.69
N LEU A 9 -4.75 -14.98 2.71
CA LEU A 9 -3.95 -15.42 1.58
C LEU A 9 -3.41 -14.23 0.78
N CYS A 10 -4.26 -13.23 0.58
CA CYS A 10 -3.84 -12.04 -0.15
C CYS A 10 -2.75 -11.28 0.59
N GLU A 11 -2.90 -11.15 1.91
CA GLU A 11 -1.90 -10.44 2.70
C GLU A 11 -0.54 -11.14 2.64
N GLU A 12 -0.53 -12.45 2.80
CA GLU A 12 0.71 -13.20 2.77
C GLU A 12 1.36 -13.17 1.41
N LYS A 13 0.58 -13.43 0.36
CA LYS A 13 1.12 -13.49 -0.98
C LYS A 13 1.49 -12.13 -1.52
N LEU A 14 0.61 -11.15 -1.33
CA LEU A 14 0.85 -9.83 -1.87
C LEU A 14 1.99 -9.10 -1.18
N CYS A 15 2.24 -9.40 0.09
CA CYS A 15 3.39 -8.82 0.78
C CYS A 15 4.69 -9.17 0.09
N LYS A 16 4.76 -10.33 -0.54
CA LYS A 16 5.95 -10.75 -1.26
C LYS A 16 6.10 -10.03 -2.60
N TYR A 17 5.00 -9.49 -3.12
CA TYR A 17 4.99 -8.81 -4.40
C TYR A 17 5.04 -7.30 -4.29
N ILE A 18 5.16 -6.79 -3.09
CA ILE A 18 5.24 -5.34 -2.90
C ILE A 18 6.54 -4.83 -3.49
N ASP A 19 6.42 -3.91 -4.44
CA ASP A 19 7.55 -3.36 -5.16
C ASP A 19 7.19 -1.94 -5.56
N VAL A 20 8.16 -1.17 -6.01
CA VAL A 20 7.90 0.21 -6.42
C VAL A 20 6.87 0.31 -7.53
N GLY A 21 6.80 -0.71 -8.38
CA GLY A 21 5.83 -0.73 -9.47
C GLY A 21 4.47 -1.29 -9.09
N THR A 22 4.33 -1.88 -7.93
CA THR A 22 3.08 -2.54 -7.53
C THR A 22 2.50 -1.99 -6.23
N VAL A 23 3.29 -1.30 -5.45
CA VAL A 23 2.89 -0.87 -4.11
C VAL A 23 1.61 -0.03 -4.14
N ALA A 24 1.47 0.86 -5.11
CA ALA A 24 0.29 1.71 -5.21
C ALA A 24 -0.97 0.89 -5.48
N THR A 25 -0.87 -0.07 -6.40
CA THR A 25 -2.00 -0.95 -6.71
C THR A 25 -2.36 -1.80 -5.51
N ILE A 26 -1.37 -2.38 -4.86
CA ILE A 26 -1.60 -3.21 -3.68
C ILE A 26 -2.21 -2.39 -2.56
N LEU A 27 -1.74 -1.17 -2.38
CA LEU A 27 -2.27 -0.30 -1.34
C LEU A 27 -3.73 0.07 -1.61
N THR A 28 -4.07 0.32 -2.88
CA THR A 28 -5.45 0.57 -3.27
C THR A 28 -6.34 -0.61 -2.94
N LEU A 29 -5.87 -1.81 -3.27
CA LEU A 29 -6.62 -3.03 -2.96
C LEU A 29 -6.77 -3.22 -1.46
N ALA A 30 -5.72 -2.95 -0.71
CA ALA A 30 -5.77 -3.07 0.75
C ALA A 30 -6.82 -2.14 1.33
N GLU A 31 -6.92 -0.94 0.80
CA GLU A 31 -7.91 0.02 1.27
C GLU A 31 -9.32 -0.43 0.90
N GLN A 32 -9.51 -0.88 -0.33
CA GLN A 32 -10.82 -1.32 -0.80
C GLN A 32 -11.34 -2.53 -0.01
N HIS A 33 -10.46 -3.41 0.37
CA HIS A 33 -10.81 -4.63 1.07
C HIS A 33 -10.56 -4.57 2.57
N HIS A 34 -10.20 -3.41 3.06
CA HIS A 34 -9.95 -3.19 4.50
C HIS A 34 -8.90 -4.16 5.05
N CYS A 35 -7.86 -4.41 4.28
CA CYS A 35 -6.76 -5.29 4.68
C CYS A 35 -5.70 -4.50 5.43
N GLU A 36 -5.89 -4.35 6.73
CA GLU A 36 -4.99 -3.55 7.56
C GLU A 36 -3.56 -4.08 7.52
N GLY A 37 -3.38 -5.38 7.58
CA GLY A 37 -2.05 -5.98 7.57
C GLY A 37 -1.31 -5.67 6.28
N LEU A 38 -2.00 -5.78 5.15
CA LEU A 38 -1.43 -5.49 3.86
C LEU A 38 -1.11 -4.00 3.72
N LYS A 39 -2.00 -3.17 4.23
CA LYS A 39 -1.80 -1.73 4.22
C LYS A 39 -0.55 -1.35 5.00
N LYS A 40 -0.38 -1.94 6.19
CA LYS A 40 0.81 -1.70 7.00
C LYS A 40 2.08 -2.16 6.29
N ALA A 41 2.00 -3.30 5.61
CA ALA A 41 3.15 -3.80 4.86
C ALA A 41 3.56 -2.83 3.76
N CYS A 42 2.59 -2.25 3.06
CA CYS A 42 2.86 -1.26 2.04
C CYS A 42 3.49 0.00 2.63
N PHE A 43 2.96 0.46 3.76
CA PHE A 43 3.51 1.62 4.44
C PHE A 43 4.95 1.36 4.91
N TYR A 44 5.19 0.17 5.41
CA TYR A 44 6.52 -0.21 5.84
C TYR A 44 7.51 -0.18 4.66
N PHE A 45 7.06 -0.69 3.52
CA PHE A 45 7.88 -0.66 2.31
C PHE A 45 8.19 0.79 1.91
N LEU A 46 7.19 1.66 1.97
CA LEU A 46 7.34 3.05 1.59
C LEU A 46 8.09 3.88 2.63
N ASN A 47 8.26 3.33 3.83
CA ASN A 47 9.02 4.02 4.86
C ASN A 47 10.51 4.08 4.53
N THR A 48 10.96 3.28 3.59
CA THR A 48 12.34 3.33 3.10
C THR A 48 12.45 4.48 2.10
N PRO A 49 13.32 5.47 2.34
CA PRO A 49 13.37 6.66 1.47
C PRO A 49 13.62 6.34 0.01
N ALA A 50 14.46 5.35 -0.28
CA ALA A 50 14.74 4.97 -1.67
C ALA A 50 13.49 4.42 -2.35
N ASN A 51 12.72 3.60 -1.65
CA ASN A 51 11.50 3.03 -2.20
C ASN A 51 10.45 4.11 -2.44
N LEU A 52 10.29 4.99 -1.48
CA LEU A 52 9.31 6.06 -1.59
C LEU A 52 9.65 6.98 -2.75
N ARG A 53 10.92 7.36 -2.86
CA ARG A 53 11.37 8.24 -3.93
C ARG A 53 11.12 7.64 -5.30
N THR A 54 11.34 6.35 -5.43
CA THR A 54 11.14 5.66 -6.70
C THR A 54 9.66 5.45 -7.01
N ALA A 55 8.85 5.21 -5.97
CA ALA A 55 7.43 4.93 -6.16
C ALA A 55 6.60 6.18 -6.43
N MET A 56 6.94 7.30 -5.81
CA MET A 56 6.14 8.51 -5.91
C MET A 56 5.88 9.00 -7.33
N PRO A 57 6.85 8.99 -8.24
CA PRO A 57 6.60 9.47 -9.60
C PRO A 57 5.86 8.49 -10.50
N THR A 58 5.52 7.30 -10.01
CA THR A 58 4.81 6.34 -10.85
C THR A 58 3.36 6.77 -11.05
N ASP A 59 2.80 6.37 -12.20
CA ASP A 59 1.40 6.68 -12.50
C ASP A 59 0.47 6.03 -11.49
N GLY A 60 0.80 4.84 -11.03
CA GLY A 60 -0.01 4.15 -10.03
C GLY A 60 -0.12 4.95 -8.74
N PHE A 61 0.99 5.54 -8.32
CA PHE A 61 1.00 6.33 -7.10
C PHE A 61 0.20 7.62 -7.27
N LYS A 62 0.30 8.24 -8.44
CA LYS A 62 -0.49 9.44 -8.74
C LYS A 62 -1.97 9.13 -8.72
N HIS A 63 -2.33 7.98 -9.29
CA HIS A 63 -3.72 7.54 -9.30
C HIS A 63 -4.20 7.27 -7.86
N LEU A 64 -3.35 6.66 -7.06
CA LEU A 64 -3.65 6.37 -5.67
C LEU A 64 -3.95 7.66 -4.90
N SER A 65 -3.14 8.70 -5.10
CA SER A 65 -3.33 9.93 -4.37
C SER A 65 -4.64 10.61 -4.71
N ARG A 66 -5.14 10.40 -5.92
CA ARG A 66 -6.44 10.93 -6.33
C ARG A 66 -7.59 10.09 -5.79
N SER A 67 -7.43 8.77 -5.86
CA SER A 67 -8.49 7.85 -5.46
C SER A 67 -8.61 7.72 -3.95
N CYS A 68 -7.50 7.75 -3.26
CA CYS A 68 -7.47 7.52 -1.82
C CYS A 68 -6.61 8.56 -1.12
N PRO A 69 -7.11 9.80 -1.03
CA PRO A 69 -6.33 10.87 -0.38
C PRO A 69 -6.05 10.58 1.09
N THR A 70 -6.91 9.83 1.75
CA THR A 70 -6.71 9.45 3.15
C THR A 70 -5.44 8.64 3.34
N ILE A 71 -5.13 7.77 2.37
CA ILE A 71 -3.92 6.96 2.43
C ILE A 71 -2.69 7.87 2.36
N MET A 72 -2.75 8.91 1.54
CA MET A 72 -1.65 9.85 1.43
C MET A 72 -1.42 10.58 2.75
N GLU A 73 -2.50 10.95 3.43
CA GLU A 73 -2.40 11.59 4.73
C GLU A 73 -1.78 10.66 5.76
N GLU A 74 -2.22 9.41 5.77
CA GLU A 74 -1.67 8.42 6.69
C GLU A 74 -0.18 8.20 6.42
N LEU A 75 0.18 8.13 5.15
CA LEU A 75 1.57 7.93 4.77
C LEU A 75 2.43 9.09 5.22
N ILE A 76 1.98 10.31 5.01
CA ILE A 76 2.69 11.51 5.42
C ILE A 76 2.86 11.53 6.94
N THR A 77 1.80 11.21 7.66
CA THR A 77 1.84 11.16 9.12
C THR A 77 2.87 10.14 9.59
N MET A 78 2.91 8.99 8.95
CA MET A 78 3.87 7.96 9.30
C MET A 78 5.31 8.41 9.05
N LEU A 79 5.53 9.09 7.93
CA LEU A 79 6.87 9.55 7.57
C LEU A 79 7.37 10.66 8.47
N ILE A 80 6.46 11.50 8.96
CA ILE A 80 6.82 12.59 9.85
C ILE A 80 7.16 12.07 11.25
N THR A 81 6.42 11.06 11.68
CA THR A 81 6.62 10.48 13.01
C THR A 81 7.87 9.62 13.04
#